data_5c787ed92f683591a82ead7c308188d7
#
_entry.id   5c787ed92f683591a82ead7c308188d7
#
_cell.length_a   1.000
_cell.length_b   1.000
_cell.length_c   1.000
_cell.angle_alpha   90.00
_cell.angle_beta   90.00
_cell.angle_gamma   90.00
#
_symmetry.space_group_name_H-M   'P 1'
#
loop_
_entity.id
_entity.type
_entity.pdbx_description
1 polymer ?
#
loop_
_entity_poly.entity_id
_entity_poly.type
_entity_poly.pdbx_seq_one_letter_code
_entity_poly.pdbx_strand_id
1 'polypeptide(L)'
;VERCVTPGLFLERVTLREERRQRGVHPFDIPLFARPFEWTLTTPITFMVGENGSGKSSLLEGVAAAVGFNPGGGNRDHRFGSESERSPLGDAFALSWRQLITNGFFLRAETFFNFASYLEEAGSSFAAYGGIPLHAMSHGESFLA
;
A
#
# COMPACT_ATOMS: atom_id res chain seq x y z
N VAL A 1 -5.62 31.42 11.38
CA VAL A 1 -5.58 30.92 9.97
C VAL A 1 -6.37 29.63 9.97
N GLU A 2 -7.62 29.68 9.51
CA GLU A 2 -8.44 28.48 9.29
C GLU A 2 -7.74 27.62 8.24
N ARG A 3 -7.32 26.43 8.63
CA ARG A 3 -6.84 25.42 7.67
C ARG A 3 -8.06 24.96 6.86
N CYS A 4 -8.08 25.29 5.57
CA CYS A 4 -9.07 24.75 4.65
C CYS A 4 -8.95 23.22 4.68
N VAL A 5 -9.90 22.54 5.29
CA VAL A 5 -9.92 21.08 5.39
C VAL A 5 -10.43 20.55 4.05
N THR A 6 -9.56 19.95 3.25
CA THR A 6 -9.97 19.20 2.06
C THR A 6 -10.64 17.91 2.53
N PRO A 7 -11.96 17.72 2.33
CA PRO A 7 -12.64 16.51 2.74
C PRO A 7 -12.01 15.28 2.09
N GLY A 8 -11.82 14.20 2.86
CA GLY A 8 -11.27 12.94 2.35
C GLY A 8 -9.74 12.88 2.23
N LEU A 9 -9.00 13.97 2.52
CA LEU A 9 -7.55 13.94 2.58
C LEU A 9 -7.11 13.54 4.00
N PHE A 10 -6.61 12.34 4.15
CA PHE A 10 -6.17 11.77 5.42
C PHE A 10 -4.67 11.82 5.60
N LEU A 11 -3.90 11.27 4.65
CA LEU A 11 -2.44 11.32 4.60
C LEU A 11 -2.00 12.61 3.92
N GLU A 12 -1.21 13.41 4.59
CA GLU A 12 -0.76 14.72 4.09
C GLU A 12 0.65 14.67 3.49
N ARG A 13 1.54 13.85 4.10
CA ARG A 13 2.94 13.81 3.66
C ARG A 13 3.58 12.46 3.92
N VAL A 14 4.45 12.07 3.02
CA VAL A 14 5.37 10.94 3.13
C VAL A 14 6.79 11.46 3.01
N THR A 15 7.63 11.22 4.00
CA THR A 15 9.03 11.67 4.03
C THR A 15 9.94 10.47 4.24
N LEU A 16 10.99 10.35 3.45
CA LEU A 16 12.04 9.36 3.68
C LEU A 16 13.00 9.90 4.75
N ARG A 17 13.11 9.19 5.86
CA ARG A 17 14.05 9.51 6.93
C ARG A 17 15.48 9.18 6.48
N GLU A 18 16.34 10.20 6.36
CA GLU A 18 17.72 10.04 5.88
C GLU A 18 18.55 9.10 6.76
N GLU A 19 18.32 9.08 8.06
CA GLU A 19 19.01 8.21 9.02
C GLU A 19 18.62 6.72 8.85
N ARG A 20 17.53 6.44 8.15
CA ARG A 20 17.06 5.09 7.83
C ARG A 20 17.40 4.65 6.41
N ARG A 21 17.90 5.56 5.59
CA ARG A 21 18.23 5.27 4.19
C ARG A 21 19.52 4.48 4.07
N GLN A 22 19.42 3.27 3.53
CA GLN A 22 20.57 2.39 3.26
C GLN A 22 21.08 2.62 1.84
N ARG A 23 22.07 3.52 1.67
CA ARG A 23 22.59 3.91 0.36
C ARG A 23 23.15 2.70 -0.41
N GLY A 24 22.80 2.61 -1.71
CA GLY A 24 23.28 1.56 -2.60
C GLY A 24 22.65 0.19 -2.37
N VAL A 25 21.64 0.09 -1.52
CA VAL A 25 20.90 -1.15 -1.25
C VAL A 25 19.46 -0.97 -1.75
N HIS A 26 18.95 -1.96 -2.46
CA HIS A 26 17.56 -1.98 -2.88
C HIS A 26 16.62 -1.97 -1.66
N PRO A 27 15.55 -1.17 -1.69
CA PRO A 27 15.02 -0.30 -2.75
C PRO A 27 15.53 1.15 -2.73
N PHE A 28 16.52 1.51 -1.92
CA PHE A 28 17.02 2.88 -1.79
C PHE A 28 17.93 3.32 -2.94
N ASP A 29 18.38 2.39 -3.78
CA ASP A 29 19.12 2.61 -5.03
C ASP A 29 18.23 3.02 -6.21
N ILE A 30 16.91 2.84 -6.09
CA ILE A 30 15.93 3.34 -7.06
C ILE A 30 16.07 4.87 -7.18
N PRO A 31 16.14 5.46 -8.39
CA PRO A 31 16.35 6.89 -8.58
C PRO A 31 15.41 7.79 -7.76
N LEU A 32 14.19 7.34 -7.52
CA LEU A 32 13.19 8.04 -6.70
C LEU A 32 13.65 8.22 -5.24
N PHE A 33 14.37 7.24 -4.67
CA PHE A 33 14.80 7.22 -3.26
C PHE A 33 16.30 7.46 -3.08
N ALA A 34 17.05 7.57 -4.18
CA ALA A 34 18.49 7.85 -4.13
C ALA A 34 18.82 9.27 -3.62
N ARG A 35 17.82 10.14 -3.57
CA ARG A 35 17.88 11.53 -3.09
C ARG A 35 16.94 11.72 -1.91
N PRO A 36 17.04 12.84 -1.17
CA PRO A 36 16.02 13.22 -0.19
C PRO A 36 14.64 13.20 -0.83
N PHE A 37 13.71 12.46 -0.22
CA PHE A 37 12.38 12.27 -0.75
C PHE A 37 11.33 12.79 0.22
N GLU A 38 10.52 13.70 -0.28
CA GLU A 38 9.33 14.19 0.39
C GLU A 38 8.20 14.29 -0.65
N TRP A 39 7.07 13.74 -0.31
CA TRP A 39 5.87 13.78 -1.14
C TRP A 39 4.70 14.33 -0.35
N THR A 40 4.20 15.49 -0.78
CA THR A 40 3.02 16.14 -0.19
C THR A 40 1.79 15.80 -1.01
N LEU A 41 0.78 15.27 -0.35
CA LEU A 41 -0.52 14.95 -0.90
C LEU A 41 -1.46 16.14 -0.66
N THR A 42 -2.10 16.62 -1.72
CA THR A 42 -2.98 17.80 -1.66
C THR A 42 -4.42 17.48 -1.99
N THR A 43 -4.67 16.29 -2.55
CA THR A 43 -6.00 15.85 -3.02
C THR A 43 -6.33 14.47 -2.43
N PRO A 44 -7.62 14.15 -2.25
CA PRO A 44 -8.05 12.84 -1.76
C PRO A 44 -7.68 11.68 -2.68
N ILE A 45 -7.55 11.94 -3.97
CA ILE A 45 -7.19 10.93 -4.97
C ILE A 45 -5.89 11.38 -5.64
N THR A 46 -4.93 10.47 -5.70
CA THR A 46 -3.62 10.72 -6.32
C THR A 46 -3.29 9.61 -7.31
N PHE A 47 -2.94 9.98 -8.52
CA PHE A 47 -2.48 9.06 -9.56
C PHE A 47 -0.96 9.13 -9.70
N MET A 48 -0.29 7.99 -9.69
CA MET A 48 1.13 7.88 -9.97
C MET A 48 1.35 7.38 -11.38
N VAL A 49 2.03 8.20 -12.18
CA VAL A 49 2.35 7.91 -13.59
C VAL A 49 3.86 7.91 -13.77
N GLY A 50 4.37 7.02 -14.59
CA GLY A 50 5.80 6.91 -14.90
C GLY A 50 6.14 5.57 -15.53
N GLU A 51 7.37 5.44 -16.02
CA GLU A 51 7.89 4.25 -16.67
C GLU A 51 7.98 3.04 -15.72
N ASN A 52 8.10 1.83 -16.28
CA ASN A 52 8.35 0.63 -15.51
C ASN A 52 9.74 0.74 -14.82
N GLY A 53 9.82 0.29 -13.57
CA GLY A 53 11.04 0.41 -12.77
C GLY A 53 11.27 1.79 -12.13
N SER A 54 10.39 2.78 -12.34
CA SER A 54 10.54 4.12 -11.73
C SER A 54 10.29 4.18 -10.22
N GLY A 55 9.87 3.06 -9.60
CA GLY A 55 9.66 2.97 -8.14
C GLY A 55 8.22 3.20 -7.67
N LYS A 56 7.24 3.28 -8.57
CA LYS A 56 5.81 3.49 -8.20
C LYS A 56 5.29 2.43 -7.25
N SER A 57 5.47 1.15 -7.60
CA SER A 57 5.03 0.02 -6.76
C SER A 57 5.78 0.01 -5.43
N SER A 58 7.10 0.23 -5.45
CA SER A 58 7.92 0.28 -4.23
C SER A 58 7.50 1.41 -3.30
N LEU A 59 7.11 2.58 -3.85
CA LEU A 59 6.56 3.69 -3.07
C LEU A 59 5.24 3.30 -2.41
N LEU A 60 4.31 2.72 -3.17
CA LEU A 60 3.01 2.27 -2.63
C LEU A 60 3.18 1.20 -1.56
N GLU A 61 4.02 0.21 -1.80
CA GLU A 61 4.35 -0.84 -0.82
C GLU A 61 4.96 -0.26 0.45
N GLY A 62 5.92 0.65 0.29
CA GLY A 62 6.55 1.32 1.42
C GLY A 62 5.55 2.13 2.24
N VAL A 63 4.65 2.86 1.59
CA VAL A 63 3.57 3.61 2.27
C VAL A 63 2.61 2.64 2.95
N ALA A 64 2.18 1.58 2.28
CA ALA A 64 1.28 0.57 2.84
C ALA A 64 1.90 -0.08 4.09
N ALA A 65 3.16 -0.48 4.02
CA ALA A 65 3.90 -1.04 5.15
C ALA A 65 4.05 -0.04 6.31
N ALA A 66 4.37 1.24 6.01
CA ALA A 66 4.47 2.29 7.03
C ALA A 66 3.12 2.58 7.71
N VAL A 67 2.00 2.41 7.00
CA VAL A 67 0.63 2.48 7.55
C VAL A 67 0.31 1.24 8.39
N GLY A 68 1.00 0.12 8.18
CA GLY A 68 0.79 -1.15 8.88
C GLY A 68 -0.09 -2.13 8.12
N PHE A 69 -0.26 -1.96 6.80
CA PHE A 69 -0.87 -2.97 5.95
C PHE A 69 0.12 -4.10 5.64
N ASN A 70 -0.42 -5.29 5.36
CA ASN A 70 0.39 -6.39 4.87
C ASN A 70 0.92 -6.06 3.46
N PRO A 71 2.22 -6.25 3.17
CA PRO A 71 2.79 -6.08 1.83
C PRO A 71 2.11 -6.95 0.76
N GLY A 72 1.56 -8.11 1.17
CA GLY A 72 0.76 -8.98 0.32
C GLY A 72 -0.66 -8.47 0.01
N GLY A 73 -1.06 -7.31 0.54
CA GLY A 73 -2.39 -6.73 0.33
C GLY A 73 -3.36 -7.01 1.48
N GLY A 74 -4.57 -6.48 1.38
CA GLY A 74 -5.61 -6.62 2.39
C GLY A 74 -5.71 -5.44 3.35
N ASN A 75 -6.46 -5.61 4.43
CA ASN A 75 -6.54 -4.66 5.53
C ASN A 75 -5.44 -4.95 6.59
N ARG A 76 -5.40 -4.17 7.67
CA ARG A 76 -4.42 -4.34 8.77
C ARG A 76 -4.57 -5.66 9.54
N ASP A 77 -5.76 -6.24 9.56
CA ASP A 77 -6.07 -7.46 10.31
C ASP A 77 -5.70 -8.71 9.51
N HIS A 78 -5.54 -8.59 8.20
CA HIS A 78 -5.13 -9.68 7.33
C HIS A 78 -3.61 -9.89 7.43
N ARG A 79 -3.21 -10.81 8.31
CA ARG A 79 -1.82 -11.24 8.46
C ARG A 79 -1.60 -12.56 7.75
N PHE A 80 -1.30 -12.51 6.47
CA PHE A 80 -0.86 -13.67 5.70
C PHE A 80 0.56 -13.41 5.18
N GLY A 81 1.36 -14.47 5.12
CA GLY A 81 2.78 -14.38 4.80
C GLY A 81 3.70 -14.49 6.03
N SER A 82 4.97 -14.74 5.80
CA SER A 82 5.96 -14.85 6.86
C SER A 82 6.33 -13.46 7.42
N GLU A 83 6.68 -13.39 8.70
CA GLU A 83 7.19 -12.16 9.35
C GLU A 83 8.43 -11.56 8.67
N SER A 84 9.00 -12.25 7.68
CA SER A 84 10.22 -11.84 6.98
C SER A 84 10.02 -10.76 5.91
N GLU A 85 8.78 -10.39 5.58
CA GLU A 85 8.50 -9.39 4.54
C GLU A 85 8.39 -7.95 5.10
N ARG A 86 9.33 -7.57 5.97
CA ARG A 86 9.45 -6.16 6.37
C ARG A 86 9.88 -5.34 5.16
N SER A 87 9.13 -4.29 4.86
CA SER A 87 9.51 -3.35 3.82
C SER A 87 10.55 -2.37 4.37
N PRO A 88 11.82 -2.39 3.89
CA PRO A 88 12.83 -1.41 4.33
C PRO A 88 12.37 0.04 4.12
N LEU A 89 11.60 0.31 3.06
CA LEU A 89 10.98 1.63 2.84
C LEU A 89 9.91 1.93 3.87
N GLY A 90 9.10 0.93 4.26
CA GLY A 90 8.09 1.09 5.31
C GLY A 90 8.71 1.53 6.63
N ASP A 91 9.83 0.92 7.01
CA ASP A 91 10.57 1.28 8.22
C ASP A 91 11.25 2.66 8.10
N ALA A 92 11.57 3.10 6.89
CA ALA A 92 12.25 4.36 6.62
C ALA A 92 11.29 5.54 6.39
N PHE A 93 10.03 5.31 6.07
CA PHE A 93 9.08 6.40 5.87
C PHE A 93 8.57 6.98 7.19
N ALA A 94 8.43 8.30 7.21
CA ALA A 94 7.64 9.04 8.18
C ALA A 94 6.36 9.53 7.50
N LEU A 95 5.22 9.26 8.13
CA LEU A 95 3.91 9.64 7.63
C LEU A 95 3.35 10.79 8.47
N SER A 96 2.93 11.87 7.81
CA SER A 96 2.19 12.97 8.44
C SER A 96 0.73 12.87 8.06
N TRP A 97 -0.13 12.83 9.06
CA TRP A 97 -1.55 12.66 8.89
C TRP A 97 -2.30 13.96 9.18
N ARG A 98 -3.25 14.29 8.35
CA ARG A 98 -4.24 15.34 8.64
C ARG A 98 -5.28 14.81 9.64
N GLN A 99 -5.73 13.59 9.40
CA GLN A 99 -6.59 12.82 10.29
C GLN A 99 -6.13 11.37 10.24
N LEU A 100 -5.73 10.83 11.38
CA LEU A 100 -5.34 9.43 11.47
C LEU A 100 -6.56 8.54 11.26
N ILE A 101 -6.46 7.66 10.27
CA ILE A 101 -7.44 6.60 10.03
C ILE A 101 -6.81 5.25 10.31
N THR A 102 -7.61 4.34 10.85
CA THR A 102 -7.18 2.97 11.17
C THR A 102 -7.73 1.94 10.20
N ASN A 103 -8.80 2.28 9.50
CA ASN A 103 -9.40 1.46 8.45
C ASN A 103 -8.83 1.84 7.09
N GLY A 104 -8.65 0.86 6.25
CA GLY A 104 -8.13 1.03 4.89
C GLY A 104 -7.82 -0.33 4.27
N PHE A 105 -7.47 -0.30 3.01
CA PHE A 105 -7.17 -1.50 2.25
C PHE A 105 -5.99 -1.23 1.31
N PHE A 106 -5.05 -2.16 1.23
CA PHE A 106 -3.98 -2.16 0.26
C PHE A 106 -4.26 -3.22 -0.80
N LEU A 107 -4.51 -2.79 -2.03
CA LEU A 107 -4.80 -3.68 -3.15
C LEU A 107 -3.67 -3.63 -4.17
N ARG A 108 -3.21 -4.82 -4.57
CA ARG A 108 -2.27 -5.02 -5.68
C ARG A 108 -2.78 -6.12 -6.59
N ALA A 109 -2.65 -5.91 -7.90
CA ALA A 109 -3.02 -6.92 -8.88
C ALA A 109 -2.24 -8.23 -8.69
N GLU A 110 -0.92 -8.12 -8.41
CA GLU A 110 -0.03 -9.27 -8.25
C GLU A 110 -0.33 -10.10 -6.98
N THR A 111 -0.84 -9.46 -5.94
CA THR A 111 -1.11 -10.11 -4.65
C THR A 111 -2.58 -10.45 -4.46
N PHE A 112 -3.44 -10.05 -5.38
CA PHE A 112 -4.86 -10.36 -5.33
C PHE A 112 -5.13 -11.87 -5.31
N PHE A 113 -4.33 -12.65 -6.03
CA PHE A 113 -4.41 -14.11 -6.02
C PHE A 113 -4.17 -14.67 -4.61
N ASN A 114 -3.15 -14.17 -3.90
CA ASN A 114 -2.85 -14.59 -2.54
C ASN A 114 -3.98 -14.23 -1.57
N PHE A 115 -4.60 -13.07 -1.76
CA PHE A 115 -5.76 -12.64 -0.98
C PHE A 115 -6.97 -13.55 -1.22
N ALA A 116 -7.23 -13.92 -2.47
CA ALA A 116 -8.30 -14.85 -2.81
C ALA A 116 -8.09 -16.23 -2.19
N SER A 117 -6.85 -16.76 -2.25
CA SER A 117 -6.48 -18.02 -1.59
C SER A 117 -6.67 -17.95 -0.07
N TYR A 118 -6.27 -16.85 0.55
CA TYR A 118 -6.46 -16.64 2.00
C TYR A 118 -7.95 -16.67 2.38
N LEU A 119 -8.82 -16.03 1.59
CA LEU A 119 -10.26 -16.04 1.85
C LEU A 119 -10.85 -17.45 1.75
N GLU A 120 -10.37 -18.25 0.81
CA GLU A 120 -10.79 -19.66 0.66
C GLU A 120 -10.33 -20.50 1.86
N GLU A 121 -9.07 -20.41 2.26
CA GLU A 121 -8.51 -21.13 3.42
C GLU A 121 -9.18 -20.72 4.74
N ALA A 122 -9.50 -19.43 4.89
CA ALA A 122 -10.19 -18.91 6.06
C ALA A 122 -11.68 -19.34 6.14
N GLY A 123 -12.20 -20.07 5.14
CA GLY A 123 -13.59 -20.51 5.08
C GLY A 123 -14.58 -19.34 5.00
N SER A 124 -14.15 -18.20 4.49
CA SER A 124 -14.97 -17.01 4.35
C SER A 124 -16.14 -17.29 3.41
N SER A 125 -17.33 -16.84 3.79
CA SER A 125 -18.50 -16.94 2.91
C SER A 125 -18.30 -16.03 1.70
N PHE A 126 -18.29 -16.61 0.49
CA PHE A 126 -18.23 -15.86 -0.76
C PHE A 126 -19.52 -15.07 -1.07
N ALA A 127 -20.52 -15.12 -0.18
CA ALA A 127 -21.78 -14.41 -0.38
C ALA A 127 -21.57 -12.89 -0.59
N ALA A 128 -20.56 -12.30 0.05
CA ALA A 128 -20.20 -10.90 -0.13
C ALA A 128 -19.55 -10.60 -1.49
N TYR A 129 -19.09 -11.64 -2.19
CA TYR A 129 -18.37 -11.56 -3.47
C TYR A 129 -19.16 -12.26 -4.60
N GLY A 130 -20.49 -12.23 -4.54
CA GLY A 130 -21.35 -12.85 -5.55
C GLY A 130 -21.50 -14.37 -5.44
N GLY A 131 -21.01 -15.00 -4.38
CA GLY A 131 -21.18 -16.43 -4.11
C GLY A 131 -20.30 -17.37 -4.94
N ILE A 132 -19.39 -16.84 -5.75
CA ILE A 132 -18.47 -17.61 -6.59
C ILE A 132 -17.04 -17.41 -6.05
N PRO A 133 -16.20 -18.49 -5.98
CA PRO A 133 -14.80 -18.36 -5.63
C PRO A 133 -14.07 -17.37 -6.54
N LEU A 134 -13.30 -16.45 -5.97
CA LEU A 134 -12.60 -15.40 -6.73
C LEU A 134 -11.63 -15.97 -7.77
N HIS A 135 -11.05 -17.14 -7.51
CA HIS A 135 -10.20 -17.86 -8.47
C HIS A 135 -10.96 -18.41 -9.71
N ALA A 136 -12.26 -18.57 -9.62
CA ALA A 136 -13.10 -19.02 -10.74
C ALA A 136 -13.50 -17.89 -11.69
N MET A 137 -13.18 -16.64 -11.33
CA MET A 137 -13.50 -15.44 -12.11
C MET A 137 -12.28 -15.00 -12.92
N SER A 138 -12.49 -14.23 -13.99
CA SER A 138 -11.40 -13.51 -14.66
C SER A 138 -10.85 -12.40 -13.73
N HIS A 139 -9.59 -11.96 -13.97
CA HIS A 139 -9.00 -10.88 -13.18
C HIS A 139 -9.87 -9.62 -13.09
N GLY A 140 -10.50 -9.23 -14.21
CA GLY A 140 -11.39 -8.06 -14.23
C GLY A 140 -12.68 -8.27 -13.42
N GLU A 141 -13.28 -9.41 -13.49
CA GLU A 141 -14.52 -9.76 -12.76
C GLU A 141 -14.24 -9.84 -11.26
N SER A 142 -13.14 -10.49 -10.86
CA SER A 142 -12.80 -10.64 -9.45
C SER A 142 -12.42 -9.33 -8.76
N PHE A 143 -12.00 -8.29 -9.52
CA PHE A 143 -11.79 -6.94 -8.99
C PHE A 143 -13.10 -6.14 -8.83
N LEU A 144 -14.17 -6.55 -9.47
CA LEU A 144 -15.46 -5.85 -9.44
C LEU A 144 -16.48 -6.53 -8.51
N ALA A 145 -16.18 -7.76 -8.06
CA ALA A 145 -17.01 -8.50 -7.12
C ALA A 145 -16.82 -7.97 -5.69
#